data_63d4a9c703e258ca776d70fd1b8feb89
#
_entry.id   63d4a9c703e258ca776d70fd1b8feb89
#
_cell.length_a   1.000
_cell.length_b   1.000
_cell.length_c   1.000
_cell.angle_alpha   90.00
_cell.angle_beta   90.00
_cell.angle_gamma   90.00
#
_symmetry.space_group_name_H-M   'P 1'
#
loop_
_entity.id
_entity.type
_entity.pdbx_description
1 polymer ?
#
loop_
_entity_poly.entity_id
_entity_poly.type
_entity_poly.pdbx_seq_one_letter_code
_entity_poly.pdbx_strand_id
1 'polypeptide(L)'
;MSRGSLSRPMVVAGIVIIALIIVGALVYIYGRTPSTQTPAPTEREVKVAVLFDVGGEGDLSFNDMAALGAKNAAKDFNVKVDFTTPKSLADMVPLLERLSREGGYDLLILVGFLWTDALNRTADKFPQQKYALIDASTGVVRPNVVEILFKEQEVGALIGVIAAGMARELQKESGEVGALKIGSVAGMSIPPLWRFHIGYLFGAKYFEAKTGTKVEFFWTYTGKFDDPALGSRAADTLLAQGVRVLYGLAGLTHVGMFNAVIEWNKRGGPKALAIGQDASQEWYSPRDIPVSGAKRVDVAVYKAIEMVVKGTWRGGITVLGIAEGGVGVWDLDGVRYFAEIAVDTGRLKDVTADDIVKAVEETRGRYIKNDVWATVKELEDMIRRGEIEFKNPANPEEYESIVKELEKGNLNAALAKGRIG
;
A
#
# COMPACT_ATOMS: atom_id res chain seq x y z
N MET A 1 17.63 85.97 59.05
CA MET A 1 17.35 84.54 58.90
C MET A 1 15.94 84.39 58.38
N SER A 2 15.80 84.24 57.06
CA SER A 2 14.48 84.06 56.38
C SER A 2 14.20 82.55 56.23
N ARG A 3 13.15 82.11 56.93
CA ARG A 3 12.62 80.74 56.67
C ARG A 3 11.68 80.86 55.48
N GLY A 4 12.15 80.30 54.32
CA GLY A 4 11.31 80.11 53.12
C GLY A 4 10.28 79.05 53.39
N SER A 5 8.99 79.41 53.47
CA SER A 5 7.88 78.46 53.47
C SER A 5 7.65 77.98 52.06
N LEU A 6 7.70 76.68 51.84
CA LEU A 6 7.29 76.08 50.60
C LEU A 6 5.83 76.40 50.29
N SER A 7 5.53 76.91 49.11
CA SER A 7 4.16 77.27 48.72
C SER A 7 3.26 76.01 48.63
N ARG A 8 2.03 76.11 49.09
CA ARG A 8 1.02 75.06 49.11
C ARG A 8 0.93 74.25 47.77
N PRO A 9 1.07 74.85 46.57
CA PRO A 9 1.03 74.11 45.34
C PRO A 9 2.23 73.16 45.13
N MET A 10 3.43 73.51 45.66
CA MET A 10 4.61 72.62 45.58
C MET A 10 4.48 71.39 46.48
N VAL A 11 3.86 71.49 47.61
CA VAL A 11 3.60 70.39 48.54
C VAL A 11 2.57 69.45 47.96
N VAL A 12 1.51 69.94 47.32
CA VAL A 12 0.48 69.10 46.61
C VAL A 12 1.07 68.42 45.42
N ALA A 13 1.92 69.03 44.59
CA ALA A 13 2.58 68.45 43.48
C ALA A 13 3.53 67.28 43.90
N GLY A 14 4.26 67.46 45.00
CA GLY A 14 5.11 66.42 45.57
C GLY A 14 4.35 65.20 46.07
N ILE A 15 3.20 65.41 46.70
CA ILE A 15 2.33 64.28 47.17
C ILE A 15 1.74 63.49 45.98
N VAL A 16 1.32 64.21 44.92
CA VAL A 16 0.78 63.52 43.69
C VAL A 16 1.84 62.69 42.98
N ILE A 17 3.08 63.18 42.88
CA ILE A 17 4.18 62.48 42.29
C ILE A 17 4.53 61.24 43.12
N ILE A 18 4.59 61.33 44.42
CA ILE A 18 4.85 60.18 45.32
C ILE A 18 3.71 59.15 45.22
N ALA A 19 2.45 59.58 45.18
CA ALA A 19 1.31 58.68 45.00
C ALA A 19 1.36 57.95 43.65
N LEU A 20 1.74 58.58 42.53
CA LEU A 20 1.91 57.96 41.23
C LEU A 20 3.06 56.97 41.20
N ILE A 21 4.16 57.27 41.91
CA ILE A 21 5.30 56.32 42.03
C ILE A 21 4.90 55.11 42.86
N ILE A 22 4.12 55.26 43.93
CA ILE A 22 3.64 54.15 44.75
C ILE A 22 2.64 53.28 43.97
N VAL A 23 1.70 53.91 43.24
CA VAL A 23 0.76 53.17 42.38
C VAL A 23 1.52 52.45 41.26
N GLY A 24 2.51 53.09 40.62
CA GLY A 24 3.36 52.45 39.60
C GLY A 24 4.17 51.26 40.16
N ALA A 25 4.72 51.42 41.39
CA ALA A 25 5.43 50.30 42.04
C ALA A 25 4.50 49.15 42.45
N LEU A 26 3.28 49.46 42.92
CA LEU A 26 2.28 48.42 43.22
C LEU A 26 1.80 47.69 41.95
N VAL A 27 1.53 48.39 40.86
CA VAL A 27 1.19 47.78 39.58
C VAL A 27 2.36 46.94 39.05
N TYR A 28 3.61 47.40 39.23
CA TYR A 28 4.78 46.61 38.84
C TYR A 28 4.99 45.36 39.72
N ILE A 29 4.71 45.43 41.02
CA ILE A 29 4.86 44.30 41.95
C ILE A 29 3.70 43.31 41.84
N TYR A 30 2.45 43.81 41.76
CA TYR A 30 1.25 42.95 41.68
C TYR A 30 0.86 42.57 40.24
N GLY A 31 1.31 43.31 39.20
CA GLY A 31 1.13 42.93 37.80
C GLY A 31 2.05 41.82 37.32
N ARG A 32 3.09 41.48 38.08
CA ARG A 32 3.87 40.23 37.88
C ARG A 32 3.26 39.11 38.70
N THR A 33 2.06 38.66 38.36
CA THR A 33 1.70 37.28 38.67
C THR A 33 2.73 36.39 37.95
N PRO A 34 3.47 35.52 38.67
CA PRO A 34 4.23 34.48 37.97
C PRO A 34 3.20 33.73 37.14
N SER A 35 3.33 33.80 35.83
CA SER A 35 2.62 32.84 34.98
C SER A 35 3.14 31.49 35.43
N THR A 36 2.39 30.80 36.28
CA THR A 36 2.50 29.37 36.37
C THR A 36 2.16 28.87 34.97
N GLN A 37 3.16 28.76 34.09
CA GLN A 37 3.08 27.88 32.94
C GLN A 37 2.81 26.52 33.57
N THR A 38 1.53 26.13 33.58
CA THR A 38 1.20 24.72 33.68
C THR A 38 2.08 24.03 32.63
N PRO A 39 2.97 23.09 33.00
CA PRO A 39 3.74 22.35 32.01
C PRO A 39 2.71 21.88 30.99
N ALA A 40 2.91 22.20 29.71
CA ALA A 40 2.11 21.61 28.66
C ALA A 40 2.07 20.11 28.97
N PRO A 41 0.91 19.45 28.94
CA PRO A 41 0.85 18.01 29.15
C PRO A 41 1.93 17.44 28.26
N THR A 42 2.90 16.75 28.82
CA THR A 42 3.84 15.95 28.04
C THR A 42 2.96 15.06 27.22
N GLU A 43 2.81 15.35 25.92
CA GLU A 43 2.06 14.49 25.02
C GLU A 43 2.64 13.09 25.20
N ARG A 44 1.82 12.21 25.75
CA ARG A 44 2.22 10.82 25.93
C ARG A 44 2.61 10.29 24.56
N GLU A 45 3.82 9.78 24.41
CA GLU A 45 4.29 9.15 23.20
C GLU A 45 3.33 8.02 22.77
N VAL A 46 2.76 8.14 21.59
CA VAL A 46 1.89 7.11 21.01
C VAL A 46 2.75 5.92 20.64
N LYS A 47 2.33 4.71 21.05
CA LYS A 47 3.03 3.46 20.75
C LYS A 47 2.18 2.57 19.86
N VAL A 48 2.78 2.10 18.77
CA VAL A 48 2.12 1.26 17.76
C VAL A 48 2.93 -0.02 17.56
N ALA A 49 2.26 -1.16 17.47
CA ALA A 49 2.88 -2.38 16.95
C ALA A 49 2.31 -2.70 15.57
N VAL A 50 3.20 -2.98 14.61
CA VAL A 50 2.86 -3.49 13.30
C VAL A 50 3.17 -4.98 13.26
N LEU A 51 2.12 -5.78 13.10
CA LEU A 51 2.18 -7.22 13.05
C LEU A 51 2.08 -7.65 11.58
N PHE A 52 3.20 -8.03 11.00
CA PHE A 52 3.27 -8.53 9.63
C PHE A 52 2.58 -9.88 9.47
N ASP A 53 2.30 -10.28 8.25
CA ASP A 53 1.97 -11.68 7.96
C ASP A 53 3.22 -12.58 8.04
N VAL A 54 3.07 -13.85 7.69
CA VAL A 54 4.16 -14.84 7.76
C VAL A 54 5.33 -14.53 6.81
N GLY A 55 5.14 -13.69 5.79
CA GLY A 55 6.19 -13.25 4.87
C GLY A 55 7.19 -12.30 5.53
N GLY A 56 6.75 -11.51 6.51
CA GLY A 56 7.58 -10.58 7.25
C GLY A 56 8.16 -9.44 6.42
N GLU A 57 8.98 -8.59 7.07
CA GLU A 57 9.72 -7.51 6.41
C GLU A 57 10.79 -8.08 5.48
N GLY A 58 11.00 -7.46 4.33
CA GLY A 58 11.96 -7.87 3.30
C GLY A 58 11.33 -8.59 2.11
N ASP A 59 9.99 -8.62 2.03
CA ASP A 59 9.26 -9.22 0.91
C ASP A 59 9.29 -8.37 -0.37
N LEU A 60 9.87 -7.17 -0.31
CA LEU A 60 9.93 -6.17 -1.38
C LEU A 60 8.54 -5.73 -1.90
N SER A 61 7.48 -6.00 -1.16
CA SER A 61 6.10 -5.88 -1.58
C SER A 61 5.21 -5.44 -0.42
N PHE A 62 4.24 -6.26 -0.02
CA PHE A 62 3.14 -5.97 0.89
C PHE A 62 3.57 -5.57 2.30
N ASN A 63 4.44 -6.36 2.93
CA ASN A 63 4.92 -6.08 4.29
C ASN A 63 5.90 -4.90 4.31
N ASP A 64 6.78 -4.80 3.31
CA ASP A 64 7.68 -3.65 3.17
C ASP A 64 6.91 -2.33 2.98
N MET A 65 5.78 -2.35 2.25
CA MET A 65 4.88 -1.19 2.13
C MET A 65 4.24 -0.83 3.49
N ALA A 66 3.82 -1.81 4.29
CA ALA A 66 3.29 -1.55 5.63
C ALA A 66 4.36 -0.94 6.55
N ALA A 67 5.59 -1.48 6.52
CA ALA A 67 6.73 -0.92 7.25
C ALA A 67 7.03 0.51 6.83
N LEU A 68 7.00 0.81 5.52
CA LEU A 68 7.21 2.15 4.98
C LEU A 68 6.18 3.14 5.53
N GLY A 69 4.90 2.80 5.51
CA GLY A 69 3.83 3.64 6.05
C GLY A 69 4.00 3.93 7.54
N ALA A 70 4.38 2.92 8.31
CA ALA A 70 4.63 3.06 9.75
C ALA A 70 5.87 3.92 10.04
N LYS A 71 6.97 3.73 9.29
CA LYS A 71 8.20 4.53 9.41
C LYS A 71 7.95 6.01 9.06
N ASN A 72 7.15 6.28 8.02
CA ASN A 72 6.76 7.64 7.64
C ASN A 72 5.89 8.28 8.74
N ALA A 73 4.90 7.59 9.27
CA ALA A 73 4.06 8.09 10.37
C ALA A 73 4.90 8.32 11.65
N ALA A 74 5.84 7.45 11.95
CA ALA A 74 6.76 7.61 13.09
C ALA A 74 7.57 8.90 12.98
N LYS A 75 8.06 9.21 11.79
CA LYS A 75 8.81 10.44 11.51
C LYS A 75 7.93 11.70 11.64
N ASP A 76 6.72 11.66 11.08
CA ASP A 76 5.86 12.84 11.00
C ASP A 76 5.14 13.15 12.32
N PHE A 77 4.83 12.13 13.12
CA PHE A 77 4.03 12.26 14.34
C PHE A 77 4.80 11.94 15.64
N ASN A 78 6.08 11.68 15.57
CA ASN A 78 6.91 11.25 16.72
C ASN A 78 6.29 10.04 17.47
N VAL A 79 5.88 9.02 16.73
CA VAL A 79 5.28 7.79 17.25
C VAL A 79 6.34 6.71 17.38
N LYS A 80 6.31 5.96 18.47
CA LYS A 80 7.13 4.76 18.62
C LYS A 80 6.48 3.59 17.91
N VAL A 81 7.21 2.95 17.00
CA VAL A 81 6.72 1.78 16.24
C VAL A 81 7.60 0.56 16.52
N ASP A 82 6.96 -0.53 16.90
CA ASP A 82 7.58 -1.85 17.02
C ASP A 82 7.06 -2.76 15.90
N PHE A 83 7.94 -3.59 15.33
CA PHE A 83 7.62 -4.52 14.26
C PHE A 83 7.70 -5.97 14.75
N THR A 84 6.75 -6.79 14.35
CA THR A 84 6.70 -8.21 14.75
C THR A 84 6.20 -9.08 13.62
N THR A 85 6.86 -10.21 13.37
CA THR A 85 6.44 -11.24 12.43
C THR A 85 6.11 -12.52 13.20
N PRO A 86 4.90 -13.12 13.02
CA PRO A 86 4.59 -14.42 13.61
C PRO A 86 5.44 -15.51 12.94
N LYS A 87 5.83 -16.54 13.68
CA LYS A 87 6.61 -17.66 13.12
C LYS A 87 5.77 -18.59 12.24
N SER A 88 4.45 -18.61 12.47
CA SER A 88 3.49 -19.42 11.73
C SER A 88 2.08 -18.86 11.89
N LEU A 89 1.14 -19.35 11.10
CA LEU A 89 -0.29 -19.01 11.22
C LEU A 89 -0.84 -19.37 12.62
N ALA A 90 -0.36 -20.47 13.22
CA ALA A 90 -0.79 -20.91 14.56
C ALA A 90 -0.38 -19.94 15.67
N ASP A 91 0.66 -19.15 15.46
CA ASP A 91 1.15 -18.19 16.46
C ASP A 91 0.35 -16.87 16.46
N MET A 92 -0.46 -16.59 15.42
CA MET A 92 -1.14 -15.30 15.27
C MET A 92 -2.13 -15.02 16.40
N VAL A 93 -3.01 -15.98 16.74
CA VAL A 93 -3.98 -15.81 17.82
C VAL A 93 -3.29 -15.60 19.17
N PRO A 94 -2.39 -16.48 19.65
CA PRO A 94 -1.73 -16.28 20.94
C PRO A 94 -0.86 -15.02 20.99
N LEU A 95 -0.24 -14.62 19.89
CA LEU A 95 0.54 -13.39 19.82
C LEU A 95 -0.37 -12.16 20.00
N LEU A 96 -1.48 -12.08 19.26
CA LEU A 96 -2.41 -10.95 19.33
C LEU A 96 -3.07 -10.86 20.72
N GLU A 97 -3.52 -11.97 21.28
CA GLU A 97 -4.10 -12.01 22.63
C GLU A 97 -3.09 -11.58 23.70
N ARG A 98 -1.82 -12.01 23.57
CA ARG A 98 -0.75 -11.61 24.49
C ARG A 98 -0.53 -10.11 24.45
N LEU A 99 -0.29 -9.52 23.26
CA LEU A 99 -0.05 -8.08 23.11
C LEU A 99 -1.24 -7.25 23.59
N SER A 100 -2.46 -7.71 23.32
CA SER A 100 -3.68 -7.04 23.78
C SER A 100 -3.84 -7.07 25.30
N ARG A 101 -3.45 -8.17 25.95
CA ARG A 101 -3.53 -8.35 27.42
C ARG A 101 -2.42 -7.59 28.15
N GLU A 102 -1.20 -7.63 27.65
CA GLU A 102 -0.06 -6.90 28.22
C GLU A 102 -0.27 -5.40 28.19
N GLY A 103 -1.01 -4.91 27.18
CA GLY A 103 -1.20 -3.50 26.94
C GLY A 103 0.11 -2.82 26.51
N GLY A 104 0.12 -1.50 26.52
CA GLY A 104 1.31 -0.72 26.20
C GLY A 104 1.38 -0.21 24.77
N TYR A 105 0.49 -0.68 23.89
CA TYR A 105 0.28 -0.13 22.54
C TYR A 105 -1.06 0.60 22.44
N ASP A 106 -1.03 1.79 21.86
CA ASP A 106 -2.24 2.56 21.54
C ASP A 106 -2.97 1.99 20.31
N LEU A 107 -2.22 1.28 19.45
CA LEU A 107 -2.72 0.65 18.24
C LEU A 107 -1.93 -0.62 17.91
N LEU A 108 -2.64 -1.68 17.58
CA LEU A 108 -2.09 -2.88 16.95
C LEU A 108 -2.53 -2.91 15.48
N ILE A 109 -1.57 -2.86 14.57
CA ILE A 109 -1.82 -2.92 13.11
C ILE A 109 -1.56 -4.34 12.64
N LEU A 110 -2.56 -4.95 12.04
CA LEU A 110 -2.56 -6.33 11.56
C LEU A 110 -2.47 -6.30 10.04
N VAL A 111 -1.35 -6.74 9.49
CA VAL A 111 -1.06 -6.61 8.06
C VAL A 111 -1.49 -7.88 7.34
N GLY A 112 -2.62 -7.79 6.62
CA GLY A 112 -3.09 -8.82 5.71
C GLY A 112 -4.22 -9.71 6.22
N PHE A 113 -4.83 -10.41 5.27
CA PHE A 113 -5.99 -11.29 5.45
C PHE A 113 -5.78 -12.39 6.51
N LEU A 114 -4.54 -12.88 6.65
CA LEU A 114 -4.23 -13.99 7.56
C LEU A 114 -4.51 -13.68 9.03
N TRP A 115 -4.59 -12.40 9.40
CA TRP A 115 -4.95 -11.93 10.75
C TRP A 115 -6.45 -11.95 11.06
N THR A 116 -7.32 -12.19 10.07
CA THR A 116 -8.78 -12.06 10.22
C THR A 116 -9.33 -12.94 11.34
N ASP A 117 -8.94 -14.23 11.39
CA ASP A 117 -9.36 -15.15 12.43
C ASP A 117 -8.86 -14.74 13.83
N ALA A 118 -7.58 -14.35 13.92
CA ALA A 118 -7.00 -13.90 15.18
C ALA A 118 -7.72 -12.65 15.72
N LEU A 119 -8.02 -11.68 14.85
CA LEU A 119 -8.76 -10.48 15.25
C LEU A 119 -10.20 -10.79 15.68
N ASN A 120 -10.91 -11.65 14.93
CA ASN A 120 -12.26 -12.07 15.29
C ASN A 120 -12.34 -12.73 16.68
N ARG A 121 -11.33 -13.51 17.06
CA ARG A 121 -11.25 -14.17 18.37
C ARG A 121 -10.84 -13.23 19.50
N THR A 122 -10.18 -12.10 19.18
CA THR A 122 -9.49 -11.27 20.17
C THR A 122 -10.20 -9.93 20.42
N ALA A 123 -10.70 -9.25 19.38
CA ALA A 123 -11.16 -7.87 19.47
C ALA A 123 -12.24 -7.61 20.54
N ASP A 124 -13.19 -8.54 20.68
CA ASP A 124 -14.29 -8.41 21.65
C ASP A 124 -13.86 -8.69 23.10
N LYS A 125 -12.72 -9.41 23.28
CA LYS A 125 -12.13 -9.66 24.62
C LYS A 125 -11.39 -8.44 25.16
N PHE A 126 -10.93 -7.55 24.26
CA PHE A 126 -10.15 -6.36 24.60
C PHE A 126 -10.76 -5.11 23.95
N PRO A 127 -11.94 -4.66 24.37
CA PRO A 127 -12.68 -3.58 23.72
C PRO A 127 -11.99 -2.19 23.81
N GLN A 128 -11.03 -2.04 24.73
CA GLN A 128 -10.26 -0.79 24.87
C GLN A 128 -9.04 -0.75 23.95
N GLN A 129 -8.56 -1.91 23.46
CA GLN A 129 -7.46 -1.96 22.52
C GLN A 129 -7.95 -1.60 21.12
N LYS A 130 -7.25 -0.68 20.45
CA LYS A 130 -7.51 -0.33 19.04
C LYS A 130 -6.75 -1.27 18.11
N TYR A 131 -7.41 -1.69 17.04
CA TYR A 131 -6.86 -2.55 16.01
C TYR A 131 -7.11 -1.96 14.62
N ALA A 132 -6.11 -1.98 13.76
CA ALA A 132 -6.28 -1.73 12.33
C ALA A 132 -6.00 -3.02 11.56
N LEU A 133 -7.00 -3.54 10.86
CA LEU A 133 -6.83 -4.67 9.95
C LEU A 133 -6.65 -4.14 8.54
N ILE A 134 -5.50 -4.42 7.95
CA ILE A 134 -5.15 -3.96 6.62
C ILE A 134 -5.40 -5.07 5.61
N ASP A 135 -6.08 -4.74 4.52
CA ASP A 135 -6.37 -5.63 3.38
C ASP A 135 -7.35 -6.76 3.67
N ALA A 136 -8.13 -6.66 4.73
CA ALA A 136 -9.12 -7.67 5.06
C ALA A 136 -10.29 -7.08 5.85
N SER A 137 -11.37 -7.85 5.95
CA SER A 137 -12.51 -7.56 6.82
C SER A 137 -12.85 -8.78 7.64
N THR A 138 -13.21 -8.54 8.91
CA THR A 138 -13.74 -9.54 9.82
C THR A 138 -15.22 -9.85 9.55
N GLY A 139 -15.88 -9.04 8.72
CA GLY A 139 -17.33 -9.09 8.51
C GLY A 139 -18.15 -8.51 9.65
N VAL A 140 -17.50 -8.02 10.72
CA VAL A 140 -18.18 -7.47 11.92
C VAL A 140 -17.62 -6.08 12.21
N VAL A 141 -18.49 -5.07 12.18
CA VAL A 141 -18.11 -3.70 12.53
C VAL A 141 -17.99 -3.57 14.05
N ARG A 142 -16.83 -3.10 14.51
CA ARG A 142 -16.50 -2.88 15.92
C ARG A 142 -15.96 -1.47 16.15
N PRO A 143 -16.29 -0.78 17.28
CA PRO A 143 -15.79 0.58 17.52
C PRO A 143 -14.27 0.65 17.73
N ASN A 144 -13.65 -0.43 18.16
CA ASN A 144 -12.22 -0.55 18.39
C ASN A 144 -11.44 -1.13 17.20
N VAL A 145 -12.09 -1.40 16.06
CA VAL A 145 -11.46 -1.97 14.86
C VAL A 145 -11.69 -1.07 13.66
N VAL A 146 -10.62 -0.68 12.98
CA VAL A 146 -10.63 -0.09 11.64
C VAL A 146 -10.18 -1.15 10.66
N GLU A 147 -10.95 -1.34 9.59
CA GLU A 147 -10.63 -2.25 8.49
C GLU A 147 -10.39 -1.43 7.22
N ILE A 148 -9.23 -1.59 6.59
CA ILE A 148 -8.87 -0.86 5.38
C ILE A 148 -8.62 -1.85 4.27
N LEU A 149 -9.53 -1.88 3.29
CA LEU A 149 -9.52 -2.78 2.13
C LEU A 149 -9.11 -2.03 0.88
N PHE A 150 -8.79 -2.81 -0.16
CA PHE A 150 -8.45 -2.27 -1.48
C PHE A 150 -9.34 -2.87 -2.56
N LYS A 151 -9.45 -2.14 -3.69
CA LYS A 151 -10.14 -2.60 -4.89
C LYS A 151 -9.13 -3.20 -5.87
N GLU A 152 -8.60 -4.36 -5.57
CA GLU A 152 -7.55 -5.02 -6.36
C GLU A 152 -7.99 -5.35 -7.79
N GLN A 153 -9.29 -5.50 -8.04
CA GLN A 153 -9.82 -5.67 -9.39
C GLN A 153 -9.45 -4.47 -10.28
N GLU A 154 -9.42 -3.27 -9.72
CA GLU A 154 -9.15 -2.06 -10.48
C GLU A 154 -7.70 -2.05 -11.01
N VAL A 155 -6.70 -2.24 -10.14
CA VAL A 155 -5.30 -2.33 -10.60
C VAL A 155 -5.06 -3.58 -11.42
N GLY A 156 -5.66 -4.71 -11.06
CA GLY A 156 -5.59 -5.94 -11.85
C GLY A 156 -6.02 -5.72 -13.28
N ALA A 157 -7.12 -4.98 -13.49
CA ALA A 157 -7.63 -4.67 -14.84
C ALA A 157 -6.64 -3.83 -15.66
N LEU A 158 -6.03 -2.80 -15.06
CA LEU A 158 -5.00 -2.01 -15.75
C LEU A 158 -3.78 -2.87 -16.12
N ILE A 159 -3.31 -3.68 -15.19
CA ILE A 159 -2.16 -4.58 -15.41
C ILE A 159 -2.49 -5.65 -16.44
N GLY A 160 -3.73 -6.14 -16.52
CA GLY A 160 -4.16 -7.11 -17.55
C GLY A 160 -4.04 -6.56 -18.97
N VAL A 161 -4.43 -5.30 -19.18
CA VAL A 161 -4.24 -4.59 -20.45
C VAL A 161 -2.76 -4.44 -20.79
N ILE A 162 -1.94 -4.01 -19.80
CA ILE A 162 -0.50 -3.83 -19.98
C ILE A 162 0.18 -5.16 -20.33
N ALA A 163 -0.13 -6.21 -19.59
CA ALA A 163 0.46 -7.53 -19.79
C ALA A 163 0.16 -8.10 -21.19
N ALA A 164 -1.08 -7.97 -21.66
CA ALA A 164 -1.44 -8.37 -23.02
C ALA A 164 -0.72 -7.54 -24.08
N GLY A 165 -0.60 -6.22 -23.87
CA GLY A 165 0.19 -5.33 -24.72
C GLY A 165 1.67 -5.71 -24.79
N MET A 166 2.29 -6.00 -23.65
CA MET A 166 3.68 -6.45 -23.57
C MET A 166 3.85 -7.80 -24.28
N ALA A 167 2.96 -8.77 -24.06
CA ALA A 167 2.99 -10.06 -24.72
C ALA A 167 2.89 -9.93 -26.25
N ARG A 168 2.10 -8.99 -26.76
CA ARG A 168 2.01 -8.66 -28.19
C ARG A 168 3.35 -8.20 -28.76
N GLU A 169 4.05 -7.31 -28.07
CA GLU A 169 5.35 -6.84 -28.57
C GLU A 169 6.44 -7.92 -28.48
N LEU A 170 6.44 -8.73 -27.42
CA LEU A 170 7.34 -9.89 -27.29
C LEU A 170 7.10 -10.93 -28.39
N GLN A 171 5.84 -11.22 -28.72
CA GLN A 171 5.47 -12.13 -29.81
C GLN A 171 5.95 -11.61 -31.18
N LYS A 172 5.84 -10.30 -31.44
CA LYS A 172 6.39 -9.69 -32.66
C LYS A 172 7.90 -9.84 -32.75
N GLU A 173 8.62 -9.65 -31.62
CA GLU A 173 10.10 -9.78 -31.59
C GLU A 173 10.57 -11.23 -31.78
N SER A 174 9.89 -12.18 -31.18
CA SER A 174 10.25 -13.62 -31.28
C SER A 174 9.80 -14.27 -32.59
N GLY A 175 8.82 -13.69 -33.30
CA GLY A 175 8.17 -14.28 -34.44
C GLY A 175 7.24 -15.45 -34.06
N GLU A 176 6.94 -15.67 -32.78
CA GLU A 176 5.96 -16.64 -32.31
C GLU A 176 4.57 -16.30 -32.87
N VAL A 177 3.74 -17.30 -33.12
CA VAL A 177 2.40 -17.16 -33.65
C VAL A 177 1.36 -17.78 -32.71
N GLY A 178 0.10 -17.37 -32.83
CA GLY A 178 -1.00 -17.85 -32.01
C GLY A 178 -1.50 -16.85 -30.99
N ALA A 179 -2.13 -17.33 -29.93
CA ALA A 179 -2.61 -16.46 -28.87
C ALA A 179 -1.46 -15.88 -28.03
N LEU A 180 -1.64 -14.65 -27.53
CA LEU A 180 -0.75 -14.05 -26.54
C LEU A 180 -0.86 -14.80 -25.23
N LYS A 181 0.26 -15.19 -24.62
CA LYS A 181 0.25 -15.97 -23.37
C LYS A 181 0.75 -15.09 -22.22
N ILE A 182 -0.15 -14.82 -21.28
CA ILE A 182 0.16 -14.09 -20.04
C ILE A 182 -0.23 -14.94 -18.83
N GLY A 183 0.44 -14.75 -17.71
CA GLY A 183 0.16 -15.54 -16.52
C GLY A 183 0.43 -14.80 -15.21
N SER A 184 0.12 -15.47 -14.12
CA SER A 184 0.42 -14.99 -12.77
C SER A 184 0.93 -16.11 -11.87
N VAL A 185 1.88 -15.73 -11.00
CA VAL A 185 2.29 -16.52 -9.84
C VAL A 185 1.71 -15.85 -8.61
N ALA A 186 0.63 -16.43 -8.07
CA ALA A 186 -0.11 -15.95 -6.92
C ALA A 186 0.21 -16.77 -5.66
N GLY A 187 0.05 -16.16 -4.48
CA GLY A 187 0.26 -16.83 -3.20
C GLY A 187 -0.84 -17.83 -2.86
N MET A 188 -1.72 -17.49 -1.95
CA MET A 188 -2.83 -18.32 -1.49
C MET A 188 -4.15 -17.94 -2.17
N SER A 189 -5.10 -18.86 -2.27
CA SER A 189 -6.47 -18.58 -2.74
C SER A 189 -7.27 -17.91 -1.60
N ILE A 190 -7.22 -16.59 -1.55
CA ILE A 190 -7.86 -15.73 -0.54
C ILE A 190 -8.54 -14.54 -1.22
N PRO A 191 -9.50 -13.87 -0.58
CA PRO A 191 -10.30 -12.80 -1.21
C PRO A 191 -9.50 -11.71 -1.92
N PRO A 192 -8.39 -11.14 -1.38
CA PRO A 192 -7.59 -10.18 -2.13
C PRO A 192 -7.07 -10.74 -3.45
N LEU A 193 -6.58 -12.00 -3.47
CA LEU A 193 -6.05 -12.65 -4.67
C LEU A 193 -7.15 -12.99 -5.69
N TRP A 194 -8.38 -13.29 -5.23
CA TRP A 194 -9.54 -13.45 -6.12
C TRP A 194 -9.86 -12.15 -6.85
N ARG A 195 -9.78 -11.02 -6.14
CA ARG A 195 -10.02 -9.70 -6.72
C ARG A 195 -8.95 -9.34 -7.75
N PHE A 196 -7.67 -9.59 -7.47
CA PHE A 196 -6.60 -9.45 -8.47
C PHE A 196 -6.83 -10.32 -9.69
N HIS A 197 -7.20 -11.60 -9.51
CA HIS A 197 -7.44 -12.52 -10.62
C HIS A 197 -8.58 -12.02 -11.52
N ILE A 198 -9.72 -11.68 -10.95
CA ILE A 198 -10.86 -11.13 -11.68
C ILE A 198 -10.43 -9.89 -12.49
N GLY A 199 -9.73 -8.95 -11.86
CA GLY A 199 -9.26 -7.75 -12.54
C GLY A 199 -8.28 -8.07 -13.66
N TYR A 200 -7.25 -8.87 -13.38
CA TYR A 200 -6.21 -9.20 -14.36
C TYR A 200 -6.76 -9.92 -15.59
N LEU A 201 -7.62 -10.92 -15.38
CA LEU A 201 -8.32 -11.60 -16.47
C LEU A 201 -9.27 -10.66 -17.22
N PHE A 202 -10.00 -9.80 -16.51
CA PHE A 202 -10.85 -8.79 -17.14
C PHE A 202 -10.04 -7.88 -18.07
N GLY A 203 -8.91 -7.32 -17.59
CA GLY A 203 -8.05 -6.46 -18.40
C GLY A 203 -7.50 -7.14 -19.64
N ALA A 204 -7.08 -8.42 -19.52
CA ALA A 204 -6.63 -9.23 -20.64
C ALA A 204 -7.75 -9.43 -21.69
N LYS A 205 -8.97 -9.73 -21.24
CA LYS A 205 -10.13 -9.91 -22.11
C LYS A 205 -10.63 -8.59 -22.69
N TYR A 206 -10.48 -7.48 -21.94
CA TYR A 206 -10.77 -6.14 -22.48
C TYR A 206 -9.81 -5.78 -23.61
N PHE A 207 -8.50 -6.06 -23.45
CA PHE A 207 -7.53 -5.91 -24.54
C PHE A 207 -7.87 -6.79 -25.75
N GLU A 208 -8.24 -8.06 -25.53
CA GLU A 208 -8.69 -8.96 -26.58
C GLU A 208 -9.89 -8.40 -27.36
N ALA A 209 -10.90 -7.89 -26.65
CA ALA A 209 -12.10 -7.28 -27.26
C ALA A 209 -11.76 -6.03 -28.09
N LYS A 210 -10.83 -5.19 -27.61
CA LYS A 210 -10.42 -3.95 -28.30
C LYS A 210 -9.55 -4.20 -29.54
N THR A 211 -8.72 -5.23 -29.52
CA THR A 211 -7.70 -5.45 -30.58
C THR A 211 -7.99 -6.63 -31.49
N GLY A 212 -8.92 -7.51 -31.14
CA GLY A 212 -9.16 -8.77 -31.81
C GLY A 212 -8.07 -9.83 -31.61
N THR A 213 -7.01 -9.52 -30.82
CA THR A 213 -5.89 -10.44 -30.59
C THR A 213 -6.19 -11.36 -29.42
N LYS A 214 -6.23 -12.66 -29.67
CA LYS A 214 -6.51 -13.68 -28.64
C LYS A 214 -5.49 -13.69 -27.52
N VAL A 215 -5.97 -13.80 -26.26
CA VAL A 215 -5.14 -13.90 -25.07
C VAL A 215 -5.47 -15.20 -24.33
N GLU A 216 -4.46 -16.04 -24.16
CA GLU A 216 -4.47 -17.20 -23.26
C GLU A 216 -3.96 -16.75 -21.89
N PHE A 217 -4.70 -17.11 -20.85
CA PHE A 217 -4.47 -16.64 -19.49
C PHE A 217 -4.16 -17.81 -18.56
N PHE A 218 -3.10 -17.70 -17.80
CA PHE A 218 -2.61 -18.72 -16.87
C PHE A 218 -2.53 -18.16 -15.45
N TRP A 219 -3.22 -18.80 -14.51
CA TRP A 219 -3.21 -18.41 -13.11
C TRP A 219 -2.76 -19.55 -12.22
N THR A 220 -1.71 -19.33 -11.41
CA THR A 220 -1.13 -20.37 -10.58
C THR A 220 -1.05 -19.92 -9.14
N TYR A 221 -1.70 -20.65 -8.22
CA TYR A 221 -1.52 -20.48 -6.78
C TYR A 221 -0.36 -21.36 -6.28
N THR A 222 0.59 -20.75 -5.55
CA THR A 222 1.71 -21.46 -4.90
C THR A 222 1.36 -22.01 -3.53
N GLY A 223 0.30 -21.47 -2.90
CA GLY A 223 -0.11 -21.81 -1.54
C GLY A 223 0.68 -21.09 -0.45
N LYS A 224 1.65 -20.21 -0.80
CA LYS A 224 2.53 -19.53 0.13
C LYS A 224 2.90 -18.11 -0.30
N PHE A 225 3.31 -17.28 0.69
CA PHE A 225 3.86 -15.95 0.50
C PHE A 225 5.35 -15.82 0.87
N ASP A 226 5.95 -16.86 1.45
CA ASP A 226 7.27 -16.88 2.10
C ASP A 226 8.27 -17.88 1.48
N ASP A 227 7.99 -18.43 0.29
CA ASP A 227 8.80 -19.48 -0.35
C ASP A 227 9.21 -19.12 -1.79
N PRO A 228 10.34 -18.42 -2.00
CA PRO A 228 10.83 -18.09 -3.34
C PRO A 228 11.08 -19.30 -4.25
N ALA A 229 11.41 -20.47 -3.69
CA ALA A 229 11.63 -21.66 -4.49
C ALA A 229 10.33 -22.17 -5.14
N LEU A 230 9.17 -22.02 -4.47
CA LEU A 230 7.87 -22.29 -5.08
C LEU A 230 7.57 -21.31 -6.21
N GLY A 231 7.85 -20.02 -6.01
CA GLY A 231 7.68 -18.99 -7.03
C GLY A 231 8.50 -19.27 -8.29
N SER A 232 9.77 -19.65 -8.11
CA SER A 232 10.65 -20.00 -9.23
C SER A 232 10.12 -21.22 -10.02
N ARG A 233 9.75 -22.29 -9.32
CA ARG A 233 9.20 -23.50 -10.00
C ARG A 233 7.91 -23.22 -10.76
N ALA A 234 7.00 -22.42 -10.19
CA ALA A 234 5.77 -22.01 -10.85
C ALA A 234 6.07 -21.22 -12.14
N ALA A 235 7.00 -20.26 -12.05
CA ALA A 235 7.43 -19.46 -13.19
C ALA A 235 8.09 -20.30 -14.29
N ASP A 236 9.01 -21.19 -13.93
CA ASP A 236 9.67 -22.11 -14.90
C ASP A 236 8.64 -22.94 -15.66
N THR A 237 7.61 -23.44 -14.96
CA THR A 237 6.51 -24.19 -15.59
C THR A 237 5.74 -23.33 -16.60
N LEU A 238 5.39 -22.11 -16.24
CA LEU A 238 4.65 -21.19 -17.11
C LEU A 238 5.51 -20.74 -18.31
N LEU A 239 6.79 -20.43 -18.10
CA LEU A 239 7.74 -20.07 -19.16
C LEU A 239 7.90 -21.23 -20.18
N ALA A 240 7.99 -22.47 -19.70
CA ALA A 240 8.06 -23.66 -20.55
C ALA A 240 6.78 -23.87 -21.39
N GLN A 241 5.61 -23.43 -20.91
CA GLN A 241 4.35 -23.43 -21.66
C GLN A 241 4.23 -22.27 -22.66
N GLY A 242 5.25 -21.41 -22.74
CA GLY A 242 5.28 -20.28 -23.66
C GLY A 242 4.67 -19.01 -23.09
N VAL A 243 4.38 -18.92 -21.79
CA VAL A 243 3.98 -17.68 -21.15
C VAL A 243 5.17 -16.71 -21.18
N ARG A 244 4.95 -15.48 -21.64
CA ARG A 244 6.03 -14.48 -21.81
C ARG A 244 5.89 -13.27 -20.88
N VAL A 245 4.75 -13.09 -20.22
CA VAL A 245 4.53 -12.04 -19.22
C VAL A 245 3.96 -12.67 -17.96
N LEU A 246 4.64 -12.50 -16.84
CA LEU A 246 4.29 -13.08 -15.54
C LEU A 246 4.05 -12.00 -14.51
N TYR A 247 2.86 -11.99 -13.91
CA TYR A 247 2.50 -11.07 -12.83
C TYR A 247 2.72 -11.72 -11.47
N GLY A 248 3.50 -11.09 -10.60
CA GLY A 248 3.82 -11.55 -9.26
C GLY A 248 2.84 -11.04 -8.21
N LEU A 249 2.13 -11.97 -7.55
CA LEU A 249 1.10 -11.68 -6.54
C LEU A 249 1.29 -12.57 -5.30
N ALA A 250 2.52 -12.72 -4.82
CA ALA A 250 2.85 -13.73 -3.83
C ALA A 250 3.89 -13.26 -2.78
N GLY A 251 4.02 -11.96 -2.49
CA GLY A 251 4.98 -11.44 -1.52
C GLY A 251 6.41 -11.96 -1.81
N LEU A 252 7.13 -12.45 -0.79
CA LEU A 252 8.48 -12.98 -0.98
C LEU A 252 8.54 -14.13 -2.00
N THR A 253 7.48 -14.92 -2.12
CA THR A 253 7.41 -16.03 -3.09
C THR A 253 7.57 -15.55 -4.54
N HIS A 254 6.99 -14.40 -4.91
CA HIS A 254 7.11 -13.92 -6.30
C HIS A 254 8.50 -13.34 -6.64
N VAL A 255 9.36 -13.07 -5.66
CA VAL A 255 10.78 -12.76 -5.93
C VAL A 255 11.46 -13.96 -6.61
N GLY A 256 11.07 -15.18 -6.26
CA GLY A 256 11.51 -16.39 -6.97
C GLY A 256 11.06 -16.39 -8.44
N MET A 257 9.84 -15.93 -8.74
CA MET A 257 9.38 -15.74 -10.12
C MET A 257 10.25 -14.71 -10.87
N PHE A 258 10.60 -13.59 -10.27
CA PHE A 258 11.52 -12.62 -10.88
C PHE A 258 12.85 -13.26 -11.25
N ASN A 259 13.44 -14.00 -10.31
CA ASN A 259 14.70 -14.70 -10.56
C ASN A 259 14.58 -15.70 -11.71
N ALA A 260 13.49 -16.46 -11.79
CA ALA A 260 13.25 -17.40 -12.89
C ALA A 260 13.16 -16.68 -14.26
N VAL A 261 12.46 -15.55 -14.33
CA VAL A 261 12.37 -14.73 -15.56
C VAL A 261 13.75 -14.17 -15.95
N ILE A 262 14.51 -13.65 -14.99
CA ILE A 262 15.86 -13.12 -15.21
C ILE A 262 16.79 -14.24 -15.75
N GLU A 263 16.78 -15.40 -15.11
CA GLU A 263 17.60 -16.54 -15.54
C GLU A 263 17.15 -17.11 -16.89
N TRP A 264 15.83 -17.15 -17.16
CA TRP A 264 15.30 -17.49 -18.46
C TRP A 264 15.88 -16.60 -19.57
N ASN A 265 15.86 -15.29 -19.35
CA ASN A 265 16.36 -14.32 -20.32
C ASN A 265 17.88 -14.43 -20.54
N LYS A 266 18.67 -14.73 -19.50
CA LYS A 266 20.12 -14.97 -19.60
C LYS A 266 20.47 -16.19 -20.45
N ARG A 267 19.60 -17.21 -20.52
CA ARG A 267 19.80 -18.41 -21.34
C ARG A 267 19.64 -18.16 -22.84
N GLY A 268 19.20 -16.96 -23.25
CA GLY A 268 19.09 -16.56 -24.67
C GLY A 268 17.88 -17.11 -25.41
N GLY A 269 16.85 -17.57 -24.70
CA GLY A 269 15.56 -17.96 -25.27
C GLY A 269 14.70 -16.73 -25.63
N PRO A 270 13.45 -16.94 -26.11
CA PRO A 270 12.51 -15.85 -26.32
C PRO A 270 12.34 -15.03 -25.05
N LYS A 271 12.44 -13.69 -25.20
CA LYS A 271 12.35 -12.76 -24.06
C LYS A 271 11.05 -12.96 -23.27
N ALA A 272 11.16 -12.92 -21.94
CA ALA A 272 10.04 -12.87 -21.01
C ALA A 272 10.16 -11.66 -20.10
N LEU A 273 9.02 -11.15 -19.59
CA LEU A 273 8.96 -10.02 -18.68
C LEU A 273 8.15 -10.39 -17.45
N ALA A 274 8.51 -9.78 -16.32
CA ALA A 274 7.74 -9.88 -15.10
C ALA A 274 7.06 -8.54 -14.79
N ILE A 275 6.00 -8.60 -14.01
CA ILE A 275 5.28 -7.46 -13.47
C ILE A 275 5.30 -7.57 -11.95
N GLY A 276 5.67 -6.49 -11.27
CA GLY A 276 5.67 -6.38 -9.82
C GLY A 276 4.32 -5.96 -9.25
N GLN A 277 4.19 -6.00 -7.92
CA GLN A 277 2.98 -5.60 -7.22
C GLN A 277 3.31 -4.98 -5.86
N ASP A 278 2.40 -4.13 -5.37
CA ASP A 278 2.39 -3.35 -4.14
C ASP A 278 3.38 -2.18 -4.17
N ALA A 279 4.68 -2.43 -3.95
CA ALA A 279 5.76 -1.48 -4.19
C ALA A 279 6.15 -1.44 -5.67
N SER A 280 6.84 -0.38 -6.10
CA SER A 280 7.56 -0.40 -7.38
C SER A 280 8.77 -1.34 -7.24
N GLN A 281 8.79 -2.41 -8.02
CA GLN A 281 9.80 -3.47 -7.98
C GLN A 281 10.73 -3.45 -9.20
N GLU A 282 10.58 -2.49 -10.09
CA GLU A 282 11.34 -2.32 -11.31
C GLU A 282 12.85 -2.22 -11.05
N TRP A 283 13.23 -1.62 -9.91
CA TRP A 283 14.62 -1.48 -9.50
C TRP A 283 15.35 -2.84 -9.32
N TYR A 284 14.59 -3.93 -9.07
CA TYR A 284 15.15 -5.26 -8.90
C TYR A 284 15.80 -5.79 -10.19
N SER A 285 15.15 -5.55 -11.33
CA SER A 285 15.70 -5.83 -12.67
C SER A 285 14.98 -4.96 -13.72
N PRO A 286 15.44 -3.74 -13.99
CA PRO A 286 14.69 -2.76 -14.79
C PRO A 286 14.50 -3.16 -16.25
N ARG A 287 15.28 -4.13 -16.74
CA ARG A 287 15.16 -4.69 -18.10
C ARG A 287 14.24 -5.92 -18.18
N ASP A 288 13.84 -6.47 -17.05
CA ASP A 288 13.00 -7.66 -16.95
C ASP A 288 11.68 -7.37 -16.23
N ILE A 289 11.62 -6.30 -15.42
CA ILE A 289 10.43 -5.86 -14.67
C ILE A 289 10.15 -4.41 -15.05
N PRO A 290 9.43 -4.15 -16.15
CA PRO A 290 9.21 -2.77 -16.60
C PRO A 290 8.10 -2.03 -15.87
N VAL A 291 7.21 -2.72 -15.16
CA VAL A 291 6.03 -2.13 -14.53
C VAL A 291 5.63 -2.90 -13.28
N SER A 292 5.06 -2.18 -12.31
CA SER A 292 4.46 -2.75 -11.10
C SER A 292 3.09 -2.14 -10.85
N GLY A 293 2.15 -2.97 -10.41
CA GLY A 293 0.89 -2.52 -9.83
C GLY A 293 1.13 -1.90 -8.46
N ALA A 294 0.45 -0.81 -8.17
CA ALA A 294 0.51 -0.15 -6.88
C ALA A 294 -0.63 -0.63 -5.97
N LYS A 295 -0.29 -0.97 -4.72
CA LYS A 295 -1.24 -1.14 -3.63
C LYS A 295 -0.71 -0.40 -2.42
N ARG A 296 -1.37 0.71 -2.08
CA ARG A 296 -0.89 1.71 -1.14
C ARG A 296 -1.14 1.30 0.32
N VAL A 297 -0.57 0.15 0.69
CA VAL A 297 -0.57 -0.36 2.08
C VAL A 297 0.10 0.62 3.02
N ASP A 298 1.13 1.34 2.54
CA ASP A 298 1.79 2.43 3.24
C ASP A 298 0.81 3.54 3.65
N VAL A 299 -0.06 3.96 2.75
CA VAL A 299 -1.09 4.97 3.03
C VAL A 299 -2.12 4.45 4.04
N ALA A 300 -2.52 3.18 3.96
CA ALA A 300 -3.47 2.57 4.89
C ALA A 300 -2.92 2.54 6.32
N VAL A 301 -1.68 2.08 6.48
CA VAL A 301 -0.98 2.03 7.78
C VAL A 301 -0.77 3.44 8.34
N TYR A 302 -0.28 4.38 7.51
CA TYR A 302 -0.10 5.77 7.91
C TYR A 302 -1.41 6.40 8.41
N LYS A 303 -2.52 6.23 7.67
CA LYS A 303 -3.85 6.75 8.06
C LYS A 303 -4.34 6.14 9.37
N ALA A 304 -4.13 4.84 9.61
CA ALA A 304 -4.53 4.21 10.87
C ALA A 304 -3.78 4.82 12.07
N ILE A 305 -2.49 5.07 11.92
CA ILE A 305 -1.67 5.75 12.95
C ILE A 305 -2.13 7.20 13.13
N GLU A 306 -2.34 7.92 12.05
CA GLU A 306 -2.82 9.31 12.06
C GLU A 306 -4.15 9.47 12.82
N MET A 307 -5.10 8.52 12.64
CA MET A 307 -6.37 8.52 13.37
C MET A 307 -6.17 8.44 14.89
N VAL A 308 -5.19 7.69 15.37
CA VAL A 308 -4.88 7.59 16.79
C VAL A 308 -4.23 8.87 17.30
N VAL A 309 -3.21 9.36 16.59
CA VAL A 309 -2.48 10.57 16.97
C VAL A 309 -3.39 11.80 17.02
N LYS A 310 -4.27 11.96 16.02
CA LYS A 310 -5.20 13.09 15.93
C LYS A 310 -6.48 12.93 16.77
N GLY A 311 -6.65 11.82 17.48
CA GLY A 311 -7.86 11.55 18.26
C GLY A 311 -9.14 11.42 17.42
N THR A 312 -9.01 11.12 16.13
CA THR A 312 -10.15 10.97 15.18
C THR A 312 -10.57 9.52 14.96
N TRP A 313 -10.11 8.63 15.83
CA TRP A 313 -10.40 7.20 15.73
C TRP A 313 -11.90 6.90 15.65
N ARG A 314 -12.26 6.17 14.61
CA ARG A 314 -13.61 5.61 14.44
C ARG A 314 -13.48 4.22 13.84
N GLY A 315 -14.02 3.23 14.53
CA GLY A 315 -14.13 1.88 13.98
C GLY A 315 -15.00 1.85 12.72
N GLY A 316 -14.75 0.89 11.86
CA GLY A 316 -15.50 0.72 10.60
C GLY A 316 -14.62 0.30 9.43
N ILE A 317 -15.23 0.28 8.25
CA ILE A 317 -14.60 -0.19 7.02
C ILE A 317 -14.33 0.99 6.08
N THR A 318 -13.12 1.05 5.53
CA THR A 318 -12.72 1.96 4.45
C THR A 318 -12.22 1.13 3.28
N VAL A 319 -12.61 1.48 2.06
CA VAL A 319 -12.16 0.80 0.83
C VAL A 319 -11.43 1.79 -0.05
N LEU A 320 -10.23 1.44 -0.47
CA LEU A 320 -9.35 2.29 -1.25
C LEU A 320 -9.19 1.72 -2.66
N GLY A 321 -9.73 2.41 -3.65
CA GLY A 321 -9.58 2.12 -5.07
C GLY A 321 -8.65 3.12 -5.78
N ILE A 322 -8.72 3.14 -7.10
CA ILE A 322 -8.00 4.11 -7.95
C ILE A 322 -8.44 5.55 -7.63
N ALA A 323 -9.75 5.76 -7.42
CA ALA A 323 -10.28 7.10 -7.11
C ALA A 323 -9.72 7.66 -5.80
N GLU A 324 -9.53 6.80 -4.80
CA GLU A 324 -8.98 7.14 -3.48
C GLU A 324 -7.44 7.10 -3.44
N GLY A 325 -6.78 6.77 -4.57
CA GLY A 325 -5.31 6.62 -4.63
C GLY A 325 -4.78 5.41 -3.86
N GLY A 326 -5.63 4.41 -3.64
CA GLY A 326 -5.26 3.19 -2.91
C GLY A 326 -4.61 2.11 -3.78
N VAL A 327 -4.95 2.08 -5.05
CA VAL A 327 -4.38 1.16 -6.05
C VAL A 327 -4.14 1.91 -7.37
N GLY A 328 -3.28 1.37 -8.24
CA GLY A 328 -2.97 1.95 -9.53
C GLY A 328 -1.77 1.28 -10.20
N VAL A 329 -1.11 2.00 -11.08
CA VAL A 329 0.15 1.56 -11.70
C VAL A 329 1.23 2.59 -11.31
N TRP A 330 2.39 2.11 -10.86
CA TRP A 330 3.50 3.00 -10.51
C TRP A 330 4.01 3.74 -11.75
N ASP A 331 4.11 5.07 -11.65
CA ASP A 331 4.76 5.93 -12.63
C ASP A 331 6.29 5.94 -12.45
N LEU A 332 6.99 6.77 -13.23
CA LEU A 332 8.45 6.88 -13.13
C LEU A 332 8.90 7.58 -11.83
N ASP A 333 8.08 8.43 -11.24
CA ASP A 333 8.38 9.05 -9.94
C ASP A 333 8.33 8.00 -8.83
N GLY A 334 7.34 7.09 -8.87
CA GLY A 334 7.29 5.93 -7.99
C GLY A 334 8.48 4.99 -8.17
N VAL A 335 8.89 4.73 -9.42
CA VAL A 335 10.11 3.95 -9.70
C VAL A 335 11.33 4.61 -9.07
N ARG A 336 11.50 5.91 -9.25
CA ARG A 336 12.60 6.70 -8.66
C ARG A 336 12.62 6.55 -7.15
N TYR A 337 11.47 6.79 -6.50
CA TYR A 337 11.35 6.74 -5.05
C TYR A 337 11.81 5.39 -4.46
N PHE A 338 11.36 4.27 -5.04
CA PHE A 338 11.76 2.95 -4.56
C PHE A 338 13.19 2.57 -4.96
N ALA A 339 13.71 3.07 -6.08
CA ALA A 339 15.12 2.93 -6.44
C ALA A 339 16.04 3.67 -5.46
N GLU A 340 15.67 4.88 -5.02
CA GLU A 340 16.39 5.63 -3.98
C GLU A 340 16.42 4.85 -2.66
N ILE A 341 15.28 4.30 -2.22
CA ILE A 341 15.23 3.44 -1.03
C ILE A 341 16.16 2.22 -1.19
N ALA A 342 16.19 1.59 -2.37
CA ALA A 342 17.04 0.42 -2.61
C ALA A 342 18.53 0.78 -2.60
N VAL A 343 18.91 1.97 -3.07
CA VAL A 343 20.28 2.50 -2.98
C VAL A 343 20.63 2.82 -1.54
N ASP A 344 19.80 3.58 -0.84
CA ASP A 344 20.06 4.02 0.54
C ASP A 344 20.14 2.86 1.54
N THR A 345 19.39 1.79 1.29
CA THR A 345 19.43 0.56 2.10
C THR A 345 20.52 -0.43 1.67
N GLY A 346 21.33 -0.09 0.65
CA GLY A 346 22.42 -0.92 0.13
C GLY A 346 21.96 -2.18 -0.62
N ARG A 347 20.70 -2.26 -1.00
CA ARG A 347 20.15 -3.33 -1.87
C ARG A 347 20.65 -3.19 -3.30
N LEU A 348 20.89 -1.96 -3.77
CA LEU A 348 21.55 -1.64 -5.02
C LEU A 348 22.94 -1.05 -4.74
N LYS A 349 23.93 -1.49 -5.53
CA LYS A 349 25.31 -1.02 -5.47
C LYS A 349 25.80 -0.64 -6.86
N ASP A 350 26.62 0.39 -6.93
CA ASP A 350 27.25 0.86 -8.18
C ASP A 350 26.27 1.32 -9.29
N VAL A 351 25.03 1.67 -8.90
CA VAL A 351 23.99 2.23 -9.79
C VAL A 351 23.25 3.34 -9.06
N THR A 352 22.73 4.30 -9.81
CA THR A 352 21.91 5.40 -9.27
C THR A 352 20.42 5.16 -9.55
N ALA A 353 19.54 5.85 -8.82
CA ALA A 353 18.12 5.83 -9.11
C ALA A 353 17.82 6.35 -10.53
N ASP A 354 18.58 7.32 -11.03
CA ASP A 354 18.47 7.82 -12.40
C ASP A 354 18.77 6.74 -13.45
N ASP A 355 19.79 5.91 -13.23
CA ASP A 355 20.11 4.78 -14.12
C ASP A 355 18.98 3.77 -14.18
N ILE A 356 18.35 3.51 -13.03
CA ILE A 356 17.18 2.61 -12.94
C ILE A 356 15.98 3.20 -13.69
N VAL A 357 15.64 4.46 -13.43
CA VAL A 357 14.52 5.14 -14.09
C VAL A 357 14.70 5.15 -15.61
N LYS A 358 15.89 5.48 -16.09
CA LYS A 358 16.22 5.46 -17.52
C LYS A 358 16.05 4.07 -18.13
N ALA A 359 16.55 3.03 -17.46
CA ALA A 359 16.44 1.65 -17.96
C ALA A 359 14.97 1.18 -17.98
N VAL A 360 14.16 1.58 -16.99
CA VAL A 360 12.71 1.29 -16.95
C VAL A 360 12.01 2.04 -18.08
N GLU A 361 12.29 3.32 -18.28
CA GLU A 361 11.70 4.13 -19.35
C GLU A 361 11.97 3.52 -20.73
N GLU A 362 13.24 3.15 -21.00
CA GLU A 362 13.64 2.45 -22.24
C GLU A 362 12.85 1.13 -22.42
N THR A 363 12.72 0.33 -21.34
CA THR A 363 12.04 -0.95 -21.40
C THR A 363 10.51 -0.78 -21.56
N ARG A 364 9.89 0.18 -20.85
CA ARG A 364 8.49 0.57 -21.06
C ARG A 364 8.26 1.02 -22.50
N GLY A 365 9.10 1.91 -23.05
CA GLY A 365 8.98 2.39 -24.43
C GLY A 365 9.09 1.28 -25.47
N ARG A 366 9.86 0.22 -25.17
CA ARG A 366 9.99 -0.96 -26.04
C ARG A 366 8.75 -1.84 -26.01
N TYR A 367 8.18 -2.14 -24.84
CA TYR A 367 7.17 -3.19 -24.68
C TYR A 367 5.76 -2.69 -24.37
N ILE A 368 5.59 -1.45 -23.90
CA ILE A 368 4.28 -0.86 -23.58
C ILE A 368 4.02 0.32 -24.53
N LYS A 369 3.37 0.05 -25.65
CA LYS A 369 3.16 1.05 -26.70
C LYS A 369 2.06 2.07 -26.33
N ASN A 370 2.03 3.20 -27.03
CA ASN A 370 1.09 4.29 -26.77
C ASN A 370 -0.39 3.86 -26.82
N ASP A 371 -0.74 2.92 -27.71
CA ASP A 371 -2.10 2.38 -27.81
C ASP A 371 -2.49 1.57 -26.57
N VAL A 372 -1.52 0.89 -25.93
CA VAL A 372 -1.71 0.19 -24.67
C VAL A 372 -1.95 1.19 -23.54
N TRP A 373 -1.10 2.21 -23.43
CA TRP A 373 -1.28 3.28 -22.44
C TRP A 373 -2.60 4.04 -22.62
N ALA A 374 -3.02 4.28 -23.87
CA ALA A 374 -4.32 4.91 -24.17
C ALA A 374 -5.48 4.03 -23.67
N THR A 375 -5.40 2.70 -23.89
CA THR A 375 -6.41 1.75 -23.41
C THR A 375 -6.44 1.66 -21.88
N VAL A 376 -5.27 1.66 -21.23
CA VAL A 376 -5.14 1.71 -19.75
C VAL A 376 -5.80 2.98 -19.22
N LYS A 377 -5.49 4.14 -19.81
CA LYS A 377 -6.07 5.41 -19.38
C LYS A 377 -7.58 5.46 -19.57
N GLU A 378 -8.10 4.97 -20.70
CA GLU A 378 -9.54 4.86 -20.93
C GLU A 378 -10.23 4.07 -19.83
N LEU A 379 -9.69 2.89 -19.50
CA LEU A 379 -10.23 2.02 -18.46
C LEU A 379 -10.12 2.65 -17.07
N GLU A 380 -8.98 3.27 -16.76
CA GLU A 380 -8.78 4.00 -15.52
C GLU A 380 -9.77 5.16 -15.36
N ASP A 381 -9.98 5.92 -16.42
CA ASP A 381 -10.91 7.05 -16.41
C ASP A 381 -12.37 6.58 -16.22
N MET A 382 -12.78 5.45 -16.81
CA MET A 382 -14.10 4.83 -16.58
C MET A 382 -14.29 4.44 -15.12
N ILE A 383 -13.27 3.83 -14.51
CA ILE A 383 -13.27 3.45 -13.09
C ILE A 383 -13.34 4.71 -12.19
N ARG A 384 -12.48 5.71 -12.43
CA ARG A 384 -12.46 6.97 -11.65
C ARG A 384 -13.77 7.73 -11.70
N ARG A 385 -14.47 7.71 -12.83
CA ARG A 385 -15.78 8.35 -12.97
C ARG A 385 -16.93 7.48 -12.43
N GLY A 386 -16.64 6.28 -11.94
CA GLY A 386 -17.64 5.33 -11.47
C GLY A 386 -18.61 4.88 -12.57
N GLU A 387 -18.16 4.88 -13.83
CA GLU A 387 -18.93 4.34 -14.96
C GLU A 387 -19.01 2.83 -14.90
N ILE A 388 -17.94 2.19 -14.43
CA ILE A 388 -17.89 0.77 -14.10
C ILE A 388 -17.43 0.57 -12.66
N GLU A 389 -17.99 -0.46 -12.01
CA GLU A 389 -17.55 -0.94 -10.69
C GLU A 389 -17.48 -2.46 -10.74
N PHE A 390 -16.42 -3.02 -10.18
CA PHE A 390 -16.23 -4.46 -10.13
C PHE A 390 -17.03 -5.11 -9.00
N LYS A 391 -17.46 -6.35 -9.20
CA LYS A 391 -17.99 -7.20 -8.15
C LYS A 391 -16.91 -7.54 -7.12
N ASN A 392 -17.32 -7.67 -5.88
CA ASN A 392 -16.50 -8.21 -4.80
C ASN A 392 -17.05 -9.59 -4.41
N PRO A 393 -16.43 -10.70 -4.86
CA PRO A 393 -16.98 -12.03 -4.58
C PRO A 393 -17.00 -12.31 -3.09
N ALA A 394 -18.14 -12.79 -2.58
CA ALA A 394 -18.35 -13.06 -1.18
C ALA A 394 -17.78 -14.43 -0.74
N ASN A 395 -17.61 -15.35 -1.69
CA ASN A 395 -17.18 -16.72 -1.44
C ASN A 395 -16.46 -17.30 -2.69
N PRO A 396 -15.82 -18.48 -2.54
CA PRO A 396 -15.13 -19.13 -3.66
C PRO A 396 -16.04 -19.47 -4.86
N GLU A 397 -17.28 -19.85 -4.62
CA GLU A 397 -18.21 -20.25 -5.67
C GLU A 397 -18.57 -19.06 -6.58
N GLU A 398 -18.81 -17.89 -5.98
CA GLU A 398 -19.07 -16.66 -6.74
C GLU A 398 -17.84 -16.22 -7.52
N TYR A 399 -16.65 -16.30 -6.91
CA TYR A 399 -15.38 -16.01 -7.55
C TYR A 399 -15.17 -16.91 -8.78
N GLU A 400 -15.31 -18.22 -8.65
CA GLU A 400 -15.14 -19.18 -9.74
C GLU A 400 -16.16 -18.96 -10.87
N SER A 401 -17.40 -18.62 -10.52
CA SER A 401 -18.44 -18.28 -11.49
C SER A 401 -18.07 -17.05 -12.33
N ILE A 402 -17.54 -16.01 -11.70
CA ILE A 402 -17.10 -14.77 -12.40
C ILE A 402 -15.93 -15.10 -13.33
N VAL A 403 -14.93 -15.83 -12.85
CA VAL A 403 -13.75 -16.22 -13.65
C VAL A 403 -14.16 -17.02 -14.88
N LYS A 404 -15.02 -18.02 -14.71
CA LYS A 404 -15.52 -18.86 -15.81
C LYS A 404 -16.25 -18.07 -16.91
N GLU A 405 -17.00 -17.04 -16.54
CA GLU A 405 -17.67 -16.17 -17.49
C GLU A 405 -16.68 -15.23 -18.20
N LEU A 406 -15.69 -14.69 -17.47
CA LEU A 406 -14.62 -13.89 -18.07
C LEU A 406 -13.77 -14.68 -19.09
N GLU A 407 -13.47 -15.95 -18.80
CA GLU A 407 -12.76 -16.84 -19.73
C GLU A 407 -13.50 -16.99 -21.07
N LYS A 408 -14.84 -16.97 -21.06
CA LYS A 408 -15.68 -16.96 -22.26
C LYS A 408 -15.72 -15.60 -22.96
N GLY A 409 -15.13 -14.54 -22.39
CA GLY A 409 -15.16 -13.18 -22.91
C GLY A 409 -16.33 -12.34 -22.44
N ASN A 410 -17.13 -12.82 -21.46
CA ASN A 410 -18.23 -12.05 -20.88
C ASN A 410 -17.70 -11.08 -19.82
N LEU A 411 -17.23 -9.90 -20.26
CA LEU A 411 -16.66 -8.86 -19.38
C LEU A 411 -17.68 -8.37 -18.33
N ASN A 412 -18.96 -8.32 -18.72
CA ASN A 412 -20.01 -7.79 -17.82
C ASN A 412 -20.27 -8.70 -16.60
N ALA A 413 -19.83 -9.94 -16.63
CA ALA A 413 -19.92 -10.86 -15.50
C ALA A 413 -19.14 -10.38 -14.26
N ALA A 414 -18.04 -9.65 -14.48
CA ALA A 414 -17.21 -9.10 -13.42
C ALA A 414 -17.70 -7.75 -12.87
N LEU A 415 -18.70 -7.13 -13.50
CA LEU A 415 -19.15 -5.79 -13.15
C LEU A 415 -20.37 -5.82 -12.23
N ALA A 416 -20.32 -5.04 -11.15
CA ALA A 416 -21.45 -4.73 -10.30
C ALA A 416 -22.26 -3.54 -10.85
N LYS A 417 -21.59 -2.62 -11.56
CA LYS A 417 -22.17 -1.44 -12.20
C LYS A 417 -21.52 -1.18 -13.54
N GLY A 418 -22.30 -0.62 -14.47
CA GLY A 418 -21.85 -0.30 -15.82
C GLY A 418 -21.90 -1.49 -16.77
N ARG A 419 -21.49 -1.25 -18.00
CA ARG A 419 -21.37 -2.26 -19.06
C ARG A 419 -20.23 -1.93 -20.00
N ILE A 420 -19.54 -2.95 -20.47
CA ILE A 420 -18.62 -2.88 -21.60
C ILE A 420 -19.40 -3.37 -22.82
N GLY A 421 -19.42 -2.56 -23.86
CA GLY A 421 -20.13 -2.84 -25.12
C GLY A 421 -19.40 -3.83 -26.01
#